data_65bcfdfb6ac1e0b982c9b954f3d2eae7
#
_entry.id   65bcfdfb6ac1e0b982c9b954f3d2eae7
#
_cell.length_a   1.000
_cell.length_b   1.000
_cell.length_c   1.000
_cell.angle_alpha   90.00
_cell.angle_beta   90.00
_cell.angle_gamma   90.00
#
_symmetry.space_group_name_H-M   'P 1'
#
loop_
_entity.id
_entity.type
_entity.pdbx_description
1 polymer ?
#
loop_
_entity_poly.entity_id
_entity_poly.type
_entity_poly.pdbx_seq_one_letter_code
_entity_poly.pdbx_strand_id
1 'polypeptide(L)'
;MAKEREKKVLIVGAGPAGLTAAYELLKKTDLQPVVFEASNVIGGISQTVKYHGNRMDIGGHRFFSKNKEVMEWWTKLMPVQGSNSCDDIILGNTDKELNIGGPDPEKEDRVILVRHRVSRIFFLRKFFDYPISLKLSTFTNMGLLHTIKSGYGFFVSMIHKLPETSLENFYINRFGKHLYSLFFEGYTEKVWGIHPSELGADWGSQRVKGISLWAVIIDMIRKKLGKKSVDKTETSLIEQYIYPKYGPGQLWEYVASEIQKEGGEIIMDAEVVKIHVTNNQVTSIDYRNADGIITNRTGDYLFSTMPIKDLVNALTDIDVPINIKRIAHELPYRDFITVGLCVKKLKIENETHIKTYKNRIPDTWIYIQERDVKIGRLQIFNNWSPYLVNDYKNTMWIGLEYFCSEGDELWEMQKDEFIKMAIDELVKIDIIEKEDVIDACQVKIKKAYPSYYGSYYELDKVKEYFDNIINLYCLGRNGQHRYNNMDHSMLTAMRAVDAIIKGNNDKQAIWAVNTEDNYHETK
;
A
#
# COMPACT_ATOMS: atom_id res chain seq x y z
N MET A 1 -30.72 2.22 -40.87
CA MET A 1 -30.22 1.40 -39.77
C MET A 1 -30.07 2.31 -38.57
N ALA A 2 -30.78 2.10 -37.47
CA ALA A 2 -30.58 2.84 -36.24
C ALA A 2 -29.15 2.54 -35.79
N LYS A 3 -28.32 3.58 -35.56
CA LYS A 3 -27.00 3.43 -34.98
C LYS A 3 -27.19 2.71 -33.62
N GLU A 4 -26.65 1.50 -33.48
CA GLU A 4 -26.72 0.79 -32.22
C GLU A 4 -26.12 1.72 -31.15
N ARG A 5 -26.87 1.91 -30.06
CA ARG A 5 -26.40 2.80 -28.96
C ARG A 5 -25.12 2.23 -28.39
N GLU A 6 -24.07 3.01 -28.41
CA GLU A 6 -22.79 2.68 -27.83
C GLU A 6 -22.97 2.38 -26.31
N LYS A 7 -22.65 1.14 -25.91
CA LYS A 7 -22.78 0.71 -24.51
C LYS A 7 -21.72 1.38 -23.64
N LYS A 8 -22.14 1.87 -22.47
CA LYS A 8 -21.29 2.61 -21.53
C LYS A 8 -21.03 1.82 -20.25
N VAL A 9 -19.79 1.84 -19.82
CA VAL A 9 -19.37 1.34 -18.49
C VAL A 9 -19.06 2.54 -17.61
N LEU A 10 -19.88 2.74 -16.57
CA LEU A 10 -19.64 3.75 -15.54
C LEU A 10 -18.62 3.18 -14.55
N ILE A 11 -17.58 3.92 -14.27
CA ILE A 11 -16.48 3.50 -13.37
C ILE A 11 -16.34 4.54 -12.28
N VAL A 12 -16.48 4.13 -11.02
CA VAL A 12 -16.35 5.03 -9.87
C VAL A 12 -14.98 4.87 -9.25
N GLY A 13 -14.18 5.94 -9.32
CA GLY A 13 -12.81 6.05 -8.83
C GLY A 13 -11.74 5.94 -9.92
N ALA A 14 -10.83 6.93 -9.97
CA ALA A 14 -9.67 6.97 -10.86
C ALA A 14 -8.38 6.48 -10.17
N GLY A 15 -8.51 5.49 -9.30
CA GLY A 15 -7.38 4.74 -8.73
C GLY A 15 -6.92 3.60 -9.66
N PRO A 16 -5.94 2.78 -9.22
CA PRO A 16 -5.38 1.68 -10.01
C PRO A 16 -6.44 0.73 -10.59
N ALA A 17 -7.46 0.36 -9.83
CA ALA A 17 -8.51 -0.54 -10.31
C ALA A 17 -9.37 0.11 -11.41
N GLY A 18 -9.88 1.32 -11.17
CA GLY A 18 -10.77 2.00 -12.13
C GLY A 18 -10.05 2.36 -13.44
N LEU A 19 -8.83 2.86 -13.36
CA LEU A 19 -8.04 3.18 -14.56
C LEU A 19 -7.61 1.95 -15.33
N THR A 20 -7.25 0.86 -14.64
CA THR A 20 -6.99 -0.43 -15.32
C THR A 20 -8.24 -0.93 -16.04
N ALA A 21 -9.41 -0.87 -15.38
CA ALA A 21 -10.67 -1.28 -15.99
C ALA A 21 -10.98 -0.45 -17.25
N ALA A 22 -10.87 0.88 -17.18
CA ALA A 22 -11.12 1.76 -18.31
C ALA A 22 -10.18 1.48 -19.49
N TYR A 23 -8.88 1.31 -19.20
CA TYR A 23 -7.87 1.01 -20.22
C TYR A 23 -8.13 -0.36 -20.89
N GLU A 24 -8.39 -1.40 -20.08
CA GLU A 24 -8.67 -2.75 -20.59
C GLU A 24 -9.95 -2.81 -21.43
N LEU A 25 -11.01 -2.09 -21.03
CA LEU A 25 -12.25 -1.98 -21.81
C LEU A 25 -11.98 -1.41 -23.21
N LEU A 26 -11.23 -0.29 -23.29
CA LEU A 26 -10.88 0.33 -24.58
C LEU A 26 -10.01 -0.57 -25.46
N LYS A 27 -9.16 -1.42 -24.84
CA LYS A 27 -8.27 -2.31 -25.60
C LYS A 27 -8.91 -3.62 -26.04
N LYS A 28 -9.93 -4.09 -25.32
CA LYS A 28 -10.45 -5.46 -25.49
C LYS A 28 -11.91 -5.49 -25.96
N THR A 29 -12.62 -4.33 -25.96
CA THR A 29 -14.05 -4.26 -26.25
C THR A 29 -14.42 -2.98 -26.99
N ASP A 30 -15.68 -2.90 -27.48
CA ASP A 30 -16.27 -1.69 -28.04
C ASP A 30 -17.06 -0.88 -26.98
N LEU A 31 -16.86 -1.17 -25.68
CA LEU A 31 -17.55 -0.49 -24.59
C LEU A 31 -16.85 0.82 -24.25
N GLN A 32 -17.63 1.88 -24.02
CA GLN A 32 -17.12 3.20 -23.68
C GLN A 32 -17.01 3.39 -22.16
N PRO A 33 -15.81 3.49 -21.60
CA PRO A 33 -15.63 3.77 -20.18
C PRO A 33 -15.83 5.26 -19.87
N VAL A 34 -16.58 5.52 -18.79
CA VAL A 34 -16.74 6.85 -18.19
C VAL A 34 -16.34 6.76 -16.73
N VAL A 35 -15.21 7.36 -16.38
CA VAL A 35 -14.63 7.32 -15.04
C VAL A 35 -15.04 8.57 -14.28
N PHE A 36 -15.52 8.41 -13.03
CA PHE A 36 -15.88 9.49 -12.11
C PHE A 36 -14.93 9.46 -10.93
N GLU A 37 -14.17 10.53 -10.75
CA GLU A 37 -13.25 10.69 -9.63
C GLU A 37 -13.71 11.84 -8.73
N ALA A 38 -13.88 11.55 -7.44
CA ALA A 38 -14.40 12.52 -6.48
C ALA A 38 -13.41 13.67 -6.17
N SER A 39 -12.13 13.43 -6.38
CA SER A 39 -11.07 14.42 -6.19
C SER A 39 -10.60 15.04 -7.52
N ASN A 40 -9.69 16.00 -7.42
CA ASN A 40 -9.00 16.59 -8.57
C ASN A 40 -7.67 15.89 -8.89
N VAL A 41 -7.42 14.69 -8.35
CA VAL A 41 -6.14 13.99 -8.48
C VAL A 41 -6.35 12.54 -8.95
N ILE A 42 -5.54 12.13 -9.94
CA ILE A 42 -5.49 10.77 -10.47
C ILE A 42 -4.64 9.85 -9.58
N GLY A 43 -5.02 8.58 -9.49
CA GLY A 43 -4.20 7.52 -8.87
C GLY A 43 -4.70 7.02 -7.53
N GLY A 44 -5.74 7.63 -6.94
CA GLY A 44 -6.25 7.24 -5.62
C GLY A 44 -5.14 7.28 -4.56
N ILE A 45 -5.01 6.23 -3.73
CA ILE A 45 -3.92 6.17 -2.74
C ILE A 45 -2.53 5.92 -3.37
N SER A 46 -2.45 5.59 -4.65
CA SER A 46 -1.19 5.42 -5.40
C SER A 46 -0.77 6.71 -6.13
N GLN A 47 -1.40 7.84 -5.84
CA GLN A 47 -0.98 9.14 -6.34
C GLN A 47 0.38 9.55 -5.76
N THR A 48 1.08 10.43 -6.49
CA THR A 48 2.30 11.09 -6.02
C THR A 48 2.03 12.58 -5.86
N VAL A 49 2.07 13.06 -4.62
CA VAL A 49 1.83 14.47 -4.27
C VAL A 49 2.99 15.32 -4.72
N LYS A 50 2.70 16.43 -5.42
CA LYS A 50 3.71 17.41 -5.88
C LYS A 50 3.72 18.60 -4.92
N TYR A 51 4.88 18.95 -4.36
CA TYR A 51 5.01 20.02 -3.40
C TYR A 51 6.35 20.73 -3.54
N HIS A 52 6.35 21.99 -3.92
CA HIS A 52 7.53 22.87 -4.09
C HIS A 52 8.71 22.20 -4.82
N GLY A 53 8.41 21.51 -5.94
CA GLY A 53 9.39 20.77 -6.73
C GLY A 53 9.74 19.37 -6.20
N ASN A 54 9.35 19.04 -4.98
CA ASN A 54 9.46 17.70 -4.42
C ASN A 54 8.22 16.86 -4.77
N ARG A 55 8.36 15.54 -4.67
CA ARG A 55 7.28 14.57 -4.90
C ARG A 55 7.24 13.56 -3.77
N MET A 56 6.05 13.23 -3.30
CA MET A 56 5.82 12.36 -2.15
C MET A 56 4.72 11.35 -2.46
N ASP A 57 5.02 10.07 -2.24
CA ASP A 57 3.99 9.05 -2.27
C ASP A 57 3.19 9.02 -0.98
N ILE A 58 1.93 8.67 -1.10
CA ILE A 58 1.05 8.45 0.05
C ILE A 58 1.24 7.01 0.54
N GLY A 59 2.26 6.79 1.36
CA GLY A 59 2.71 5.46 1.75
C GLY A 59 3.72 4.84 0.79
N GLY A 60 4.32 3.73 1.17
CA GLY A 60 5.33 3.06 0.35
C GLY A 60 4.71 2.22 -0.76
N HIS A 61 4.90 2.61 -2.00
CA HIS A 61 4.33 1.95 -3.19
C HIS A 61 5.40 1.33 -4.06
N ARG A 62 6.16 0.37 -3.52
CA ARG A 62 7.03 -0.47 -4.35
C ARG A 62 6.17 -1.27 -5.31
N PHE A 63 6.58 -1.35 -6.58
CA PHE A 63 5.90 -2.19 -7.53
C PHE A 63 6.67 -3.49 -7.74
N PHE A 64 6.01 -4.55 -7.39
CA PHE A 64 6.40 -5.91 -7.65
C PHE A 64 5.14 -6.76 -7.67
N SER A 65 5.01 -7.64 -8.65
CA SER A 65 3.96 -8.64 -8.69
C SER A 65 4.50 -9.98 -9.15
N LYS A 66 3.98 -11.07 -8.60
CA LYS A 66 4.21 -12.43 -9.11
C LYS A 66 3.38 -12.70 -10.38
N ASN A 67 2.37 -11.88 -10.63
CA ASN A 67 1.52 -12.01 -11.79
C ASN A 67 2.20 -11.39 -13.01
N LYS A 68 2.55 -12.24 -13.98
CA LYS A 68 3.23 -11.82 -15.22
C LYS A 68 2.40 -10.85 -16.04
N GLU A 69 1.08 -11.06 -16.14
CA GLU A 69 0.15 -10.20 -16.88
C GLU A 69 0.24 -8.75 -16.39
N VAL A 70 0.26 -8.56 -15.06
CA VAL A 70 0.40 -7.24 -14.44
C VAL A 70 1.78 -6.64 -14.68
N MET A 71 2.86 -7.42 -14.55
CA MET A 71 4.21 -6.94 -14.81
C MET A 71 4.40 -6.52 -16.27
N GLU A 72 3.91 -7.31 -17.23
CA GLU A 72 3.94 -6.99 -18.66
C GLU A 72 3.12 -5.74 -18.97
N TRP A 73 1.94 -5.59 -18.36
CA TRP A 73 1.10 -4.41 -18.51
C TRP A 73 1.83 -3.14 -18.08
N TRP A 74 2.49 -3.16 -16.92
CA TRP A 74 3.27 -2.04 -16.39
C TRP A 74 4.43 -1.66 -17.31
N THR A 75 5.26 -2.64 -17.66
CA THR A 75 6.48 -2.40 -18.45
C THR A 75 6.18 -2.05 -19.91
N LYS A 76 5.03 -2.45 -20.45
CA LYS A 76 4.54 -2.03 -21.76
C LYS A 76 4.15 -0.55 -21.77
N LEU A 77 3.49 -0.07 -20.72
CA LEU A 77 3.05 1.33 -20.63
C LEU A 77 4.17 2.27 -20.23
N MET A 78 5.08 1.82 -19.38
CA MET A 78 6.24 2.57 -18.96
C MET A 78 7.47 1.65 -18.96
N PRO A 79 8.39 1.80 -19.93
CA PRO A 79 9.50 0.88 -20.08
C PRO A 79 10.54 1.04 -18.97
N VAL A 80 11.23 -0.07 -18.66
CA VAL A 80 12.33 -0.12 -17.68
C VAL A 80 13.58 0.55 -18.23
N GLN A 81 14.31 1.26 -17.38
CA GLN A 81 15.54 1.99 -17.73
C GLN A 81 16.58 1.13 -18.45
N GLY A 82 17.19 1.71 -19.49
CA GLY A 82 18.32 1.12 -20.23
C GLY A 82 19.68 1.73 -19.87
N SER A 83 19.67 2.81 -19.05
CA SER A 83 20.86 3.51 -18.59
C SER A 83 20.75 3.80 -17.08
N ASN A 84 21.88 4.07 -16.44
CA ASN A 84 21.94 4.39 -15.01
C ASN A 84 21.29 5.75 -14.71
N SER A 85 20.59 5.84 -13.57
CA SER A 85 20.06 7.10 -13.05
C SER A 85 21.18 7.96 -12.45
N CYS A 86 20.92 9.26 -12.24
CA CYS A 86 21.93 10.22 -11.77
C CYS A 86 22.61 9.78 -10.45
N ASP A 87 21.88 9.21 -9.53
CA ASP A 87 22.44 8.69 -8.27
C ASP A 87 23.33 7.45 -8.49
N ASP A 88 22.97 6.55 -9.41
CA ASP A 88 23.82 5.42 -9.78
C ASP A 88 25.12 5.90 -10.42
N ILE A 89 25.05 6.90 -11.29
CA ILE A 89 26.24 7.51 -11.92
C ILE A 89 27.15 8.14 -10.86
N ILE A 90 26.58 8.90 -9.93
CA ILE A 90 27.34 9.54 -8.83
C ILE A 90 28.05 8.52 -7.96
N LEU A 91 27.41 7.37 -7.72
CA LEU A 91 27.93 6.32 -6.82
C LEU A 91 28.83 5.31 -7.54
N GLY A 92 28.83 5.30 -8.89
CA GLY A 92 29.49 4.29 -9.70
C GLY A 92 28.85 2.91 -9.56
N ASN A 93 27.54 2.85 -9.30
CA ASN A 93 26.79 1.60 -9.19
C ASN A 93 26.53 1.02 -10.58
N THR A 94 27.03 -0.18 -10.84
CA THR A 94 26.85 -0.90 -12.11
C THR A 94 26.12 -2.24 -11.96
N ASP A 95 25.68 -2.57 -10.76
CA ASP A 95 25.21 -3.93 -10.39
C ASP A 95 23.72 -4.16 -10.70
N LYS A 96 23.10 -3.25 -11.46
CA LYS A 96 21.68 -3.35 -11.84
C LYS A 96 21.53 -4.06 -13.17
N GLU A 97 20.54 -4.92 -13.28
CA GLU A 97 20.09 -5.46 -14.57
C GLU A 97 19.33 -4.37 -15.35
N LEU A 98 20.00 -3.72 -16.27
CA LEU A 98 19.42 -2.71 -17.15
C LEU A 98 18.74 -3.38 -18.35
N ASN A 99 17.62 -2.81 -18.80
CA ASN A 99 16.92 -3.28 -19.98
C ASN A 99 17.62 -2.78 -21.25
N ILE A 100 18.31 -3.66 -21.97
CA ILE A 100 19.02 -3.30 -23.20
C ILE A 100 18.05 -2.64 -24.20
N GLY A 101 18.37 -1.41 -24.63
CA GLY A 101 17.51 -0.61 -25.50
C GLY A 101 16.38 0.13 -24.79
N GLY A 102 16.28 0.06 -23.47
CA GLY A 102 15.36 0.85 -22.66
C GLY A 102 15.74 2.33 -22.62
N PRO A 103 14.82 3.21 -22.13
CA PRO A 103 15.04 4.65 -22.06
C PRO A 103 16.14 5.05 -21.08
N ASP A 104 16.78 6.17 -21.37
CA ASP A 104 17.73 6.83 -20.48
C ASP A 104 16.99 7.75 -19.51
N PRO A 105 17.05 7.49 -18.17
CA PRO A 105 16.35 8.32 -17.18
C PRO A 105 16.76 9.78 -17.17
N GLU A 106 17.95 10.13 -17.70
CA GLU A 106 18.40 11.52 -17.78
C GLU A 106 17.79 12.27 -18.98
N LYS A 107 17.25 11.55 -19.96
CA LYS A 107 16.69 12.13 -21.18
C LYS A 107 15.20 11.96 -21.31
N GLU A 108 14.65 10.92 -20.68
CA GLU A 108 13.24 10.57 -20.78
C GLU A 108 12.58 10.53 -19.42
N ASP A 109 11.34 11.04 -19.36
CA ASP A 109 10.56 11.04 -18.12
C ASP A 109 9.71 9.78 -17.97
N ARG A 110 9.27 9.21 -19.09
CA ARG A 110 8.47 7.97 -19.09
C ARG A 110 9.35 6.73 -18.95
N VAL A 111 9.85 6.52 -17.74
CA VAL A 111 10.78 5.43 -17.45
C VAL A 111 10.55 4.87 -16.04
N ILE A 112 10.66 3.56 -15.92
CA ILE A 112 10.70 2.84 -14.64
C ILE A 112 12.16 2.60 -14.26
N LEU A 113 12.51 2.98 -13.03
CA LEU A 113 13.81 2.73 -12.44
C LEU A 113 13.84 1.35 -11.78
N VAL A 114 15.01 0.70 -11.81
CA VAL A 114 15.30 -0.47 -10.96
C VAL A 114 15.93 0.03 -9.67
N ARG A 115 15.33 -0.32 -8.54
CA ARG A 115 15.75 0.15 -7.22
C ARG A 115 16.04 -1.00 -6.27
N HIS A 116 17.04 -0.82 -5.41
CA HIS A 116 17.34 -1.77 -4.34
C HIS A 116 16.46 -1.51 -3.12
N ARG A 117 15.99 -2.58 -2.52
CA ARG A 117 15.20 -2.52 -1.31
C ARG A 117 16.10 -2.51 -0.09
N VAL A 118 16.06 -1.44 0.69
CA VAL A 118 16.57 -1.42 2.05
C VAL A 118 15.45 -0.98 2.98
N SER A 119 15.12 -1.82 3.97
CA SER A 119 14.14 -1.48 4.99
C SER A 119 14.61 -2.05 6.31
N ARG A 120 14.56 -1.23 7.36
CA ARG A 120 14.95 -1.62 8.71
C ARG A 120 13.91 -1.18 9.74
N ILE A 121 14.01 -1.73 10.93
CA ILE A 121 13.25 -1.31 12.11
C ILE A 121 14.13 -0.37 12.93
N PHE A 122 13.59 0.78 13.35
CA PHE A 122 14.21 1.68 14.30
C PHE A 122 13.50 1.54 15.66
N PHE A 123 14.23 1.01 16.66
CA PHE A 123 13.71 0.74 17.99
C PHE A 123 14.86 0.78 19.01
N LEU A 124 14.60 1.27 20.22
CA LEU A 124 15.62 1.52 21.27
C LEU A 124 16.77 2.40 20.76
N ARG A 125 16.44 3.36 19.86
CA ARG A 125 17.43 4.25 19.20
C ARG A 125 18.49 3.48 18.40
N LYS A 126 18.15 2.27 17.89
CA LYS A 126 19.03 1.40 17.10
C LYS A 126 18.29 0.80 15.92
N PHE A 127 19.06 0.42 14.90
CA PHE A 127 18.51 -0.27 13.74
C PHE A 127 18.51 -1.79 13.91
N PHE A 128 17.42 -2.42 13.48
CA PHE A 128 17.25 -3.86 13.39
C PHE A 128 16.83 -4.23 11.96
N ASP A 129 17.18 -5.43 11.52
CA ASP A 129 16.77 -5.94 10.20
C ASP A 129 15.25 -6.05 10.11
N TYR A 130 14.71 -5.86 8.89
CA TYR A 130 13.32 -6.16 8.59
C TYR A 130 13.23 -7.20 7.44
N PRO A 131 12.55 -8.33 7.64
CA PRO A 131 11.97 -8.81 8.90
C PRO A 131 13.06 -9.01 9.96
N ILE A 132 12.62 -8.99 11.23
CA ILE A 132 13.56 -9.18 12.33
C ILE A 132 14.29 -10.51 12.18
N SER A 133 15.61 -10.46 12.18
CA SER A 133 16.48 -11.64 12.07
C SER A 133 17.21 -11.88 13.40
N LEU A 134 17.43 -13.15 13.75
CA LEU A 134 18.13 -13.53 14.97
C LEU A 134 19.65 -13.58 14.75
N LYS A 135 20.22 -12.46 14.26
CA LYS A 135 21.66 -12.29 14.14
C LYS A 135 22.27 -11.83 15.48
N LEU A 136 23.58 -11.97 15.62
CA LEU A 136 24.29 -11.49 16.80
C LEU A 136 24.03 -9.98 17.03
N SER A 137 23.97 -9.19 15.97
CA SER A 137 23.62 -7.76 16.03
C SER A 137 22.27 -7.48 16.66
N THR A 138 21.25 -8.31 16.43
CA THR A 138 19.93 -8.17 17.06
C THR A 138 20.03 -8.31 18.57
N PHE A 139 20.77 -9.31 19.05
CA PHE A 139 20.95 -9.53 20.48
C PHE A 139 21.79 -8.45 21.15
N THR A 140 22.85 -7.98 20.50
CA THR A 140 23.67 -6.87 21.02
C THR A 140 22.89 -5.57 21.06
N ASN A 141 22.07 -5.29 20.05
CA ASN A 141 21.23 -4.09 20.00
C ASN A 141 20.09 -4.11 21.01
N MET A 142 19.49 -5.29 21.28
CA MET A 142 18.49 -5.46 22.34
C MET A 142 19.08 -5.33 23.75
N GLY A 143 20.35 -5.66 23.92
CA GLY A 143 21.02 -5.74 25.21
C GLY A 143 20.74 -7.05 25.97
N LEU A 144 21.61 -7.34 26.96
CA LEU A 144 21.65 -8.63 27.65
C LEU A 144 20.34 -8.99 28.35
N LEU A 145 19.72 -8.04 29.05
CA LEU A 145 18.49 -8.30 29.82
C LEU A 145 17.33 -8.69 28.92
N HIS A 146 17.13 -7.97 27.80
CA HIS A 146 16.07 -8.29 26.84
C HIS A 146 16.34 -9.62 26.12
N THR A 147 17.62 -9.91 25.83
CA THR A 147 18.03 -11.19 25.22
C THR A 147 17.69 -12.37 26.12
N ILE A 148 18.04 -12.31 27.41
CA ILE A 148 17.74 -13.40 28.38
C ILE A 148 16.23 -13.57 28.54
N LYS A 149 15.47 -12.47 28.72
CA LYS A 149 14.00 -12.53 28.84
C LYS A 149 13.35 -13.11 27.58
N SER A 150 13.84 -12.74 26.39
CA SER A 150 13.34 -13.28 25.12
C SER A 150 13.60 -14.78 24.98
N GLY A 151 14.82 -15.24 25.36
CA GLY A 151 15.16 -16.66 25.38
C GLY A 151 14.27 -17.46 26.32
N TYR A 152 14.06 -16.96 27.54
CA TYR A 152 13.16 -17.60 28.50
C TYR A 152 11.71 -17.65 27.99
N GLY A 153 11.18 -16.50 27.51
CA GLY A 153 9.81 -16.42 26.96
C GLY A 153 9.60 -17.36 25.78
N PHE A 154 10.61 -17.49 24.91
CA PHE A 154 10.58 -18.43 23.80
C PHE A 154 10.55 -19.91 24.29
N PHE A 155 11.38 -20.25 25.26
CA PHE A 155 11.39 -21.59 25.86
C PHE A 155 10.03 -21.94 26.47
N VAL A 156 9.41 -21.01 27.19
CA VAL A 156 8.05 -21.20 27.74
C VAL A 156 7.04 -21.43 26.63
N SER A 157 7.09 -20.66 25.54
CA SER A 157 6.14 -20.81 24.42
C SER A 157 6.30 -22.12 23.64
N MET A 158 7.43 -22.81 23.78
CA MET A 158 7.64 -24.15 23.21
C MET A 158 6.89 -25.23 23.99
N ILE A 159 6.87 -25.09 25.31
CA ILE A 159 6.24 -26.07 26.22
C ILE A 159 4.74 -25.80 26.33
N HIS A 160 4.36 -24.53 26.46
CA HIS A 160 2.97 -24.09 26.60
C HIS A 160 2.52 -23.32 25.36
N LYS A 161 1.77 -24.02 24.47
CA LYS A 161 1.12 -23.41 23.32
C LYS A 161 -0.23 -22.83 23.72
N LEU A 162 -0.49 -21.58 23.32
CA LEU A 162 -1.78 -20.93 23.47
C LEU A 162 -2.71 -21.28 22.29
N PRO A 163 -4.05 -21.33 22.47
CA PRO A 163 -4.97 -21.43 21.36
C PRO A 163 -4.75 -20.26 20.37
N GLU A 164 -4.54 -20.55 19.10
CA GLU A 164 -4.31 -19.51 18.07
C GLU A 164 -5.62 -18.83 17.63
N THR A 165 -6.35 -18.24 18.57
CA THR A 165 -7.59 -17.50 18.30
C THR A 165 -7.36 -16.03 17.99
N SER A 166 -6.21 -15.48 18.37
CA SER A 166 -5.84 -14.09 18.17
C SER A 166 -4.44 -13.94 17.57
N LEU A 167 -4.17 -12.79 16.98
CA LEU A 167 -2.86 -12.40 16.48
C LEU A 167 -1.80 -12.39 17.60
N GLU A 168 -2.19 -11.96 18.81
CA GLU A 168 -1.33 -12.02 19.99
C GLU A 168 -0.84 -13.44 20.25
N ASN A 169 -1.78 -14.39 20.39
CA ASN A 169 -1.46 -15.79 20.67
C ASN A 169 -0.63 -16.43 19.55
N PHE A 170 -0.93 -16.06 18.30
CA PHE A 170 -0.16 -16.46 17.13
C PHE A 170 1.31 -16.05 17.23
N TYR A 171 1.59 -14.80 17.61
CA TYR A 171 2.96 -14.30 17.78
C TYR A 171 3.64 -14.85 19.02
N ILE A 172 2.93 -14.94 20.16
CA ILE A 172 3.48 -15.49 21.40
C ILE A 172 3.93 -16.94 21.19
N ASN A 173 3.13 -17.74 20.49
CA ASN A 173 3.48 -19.13 20.17
C ASN A 173 4.75 -19.28 19.34
N ARG A 174 5.08 -18.27 18.52
CA ARG A 174 6.24 -18.30 17.60
C ARG A 174 7.48 -17.65 18.17
N PHE A 175 7.31 -16.57 18.91
CA PHE A 175 8.41 -15.70 19.33
C PHE A 175 8.60 -15.65 20.86
N GLY A 176 7.64 -16.15 21.63
CA GLY A 176 7.55 -15.97 23.07
C GLY A 176 7.03 -14.59 23.47
N LYS A 177 6.41 -14.50 24.65
CA LYS A 177 5.73 -13.29 25.13
C LYS A 177 6.61 -12.05 25.12
N HIS A 178 7.89 -12.17 25.55
CA HIS A 178 8.76 -10.99 25.67
C HIS A 178 9.15 -10.39 24.31
N LEU A 179 9.50 -11.23 23.33
CA LEU A 179 9.87 -10.75 22.00
C LEU A 179 8.63 -10.22 21.24
N TYR A 180 7.48 -10.87 21.42
CA TYR A 180 6.20 -10.37 20.93
C TYR A 180 5.93 -8.95 21.46
N SER A 181 6.02 -8.76 22.78
CA SER A 181 5.75 -7.45 23.37
C SER A 181 6.75 -6.38 22.89
N LEU A 182 8.01 -6.74 22.66
CA LEU A 182 9.00 -5.77 22.19
C LEU A 182 8.74 -5.30 20.75
N PHE A 183 8.52 -6.22 19.80
CA PHE A 183 8.58 -5.91 18.37
C PHE A 183 7.23 -5.96 17.64
N PHE A 184 6.20 -6.54 18.23
CA PHE A 184 4.94 -6.74 17.53
C PHE A 184 3.76 -6.02 18.18
N GLU A 185 3.61 -6.09 19.50
CA GLU A 185 2.46 -5.57 20.24
C GLU A 185 2.24 -4.08 19.97
N GLY A 186 3.16 -3.23 20.41
CA GLY A 186 2.99 -1.77 20.31
C GLY A 186 2.97 -1.25 18.88
N TYR A 187 3.70 -1.89 17.96
CA TYR A 187 3.64 -1.52 16.55
C TYR A 187 2.31 -1.90 15.89
N THR A 188 1.77 -3.08 16.23
CA THR A 188 0.45 -3.52 15.73
C THR A 188 -0.65 -2.61 16.24
N GLU A 189 -0.63 -2.24 17.53
CA GLU A 189 -1.57 -1.26 18.09
C GLU A 189 -1.47 0.10 17.38
N LYS A 190 -0.25 0.60 17.16
CA LYS A 190 -0.01 1.86 16.45
C LYS A 190 -0.62 1.84 15.04
N VAL A 191 -0.47 0.74 14.30
CA VAL A 191 -0.99 0.60 12.93
C VAL A 191 -2.50 0.41 12.91
N TRP A 192 -3.04 -0.50 13.74
CA TRP A 192 -4.43 -0.93 13.64
C TRP A 192 -5.38 -0.22 14.62
N GLY A 193 -4.83 0.44 15.64
CA GLY A 193 -5.61 1.16 16.65
C GLY A 193 -6.35 0.28 17.64
N ILE A 194 -6.10 -1.04 17.58
CA ILE A 194 -6.67 -2.04 18.51
C ILE A 194 -5.56 -3.00 18.96
N HIS A 195 -5.76 -3.61 20.13
CA HIS A 195 -4.79 -4.55 20.67
C HIS A 195 -4.74 -5.85 19.82
N PRO A 196 -3.56 -6.48 19.62
CA PRO A 196 -3.43 -7.72 18.85
C PRO A 196 -4.28 -8.90 19.36
N SER A 197 -4.74 -8.88 20.60
CA SER A 197 -5.69 -9.87 21.14
C SER A 197 -7.08 -9.81 20.51
N GLU A 198 -7.43 -8.66 19.91
CA GLU A 198 -8.72 -8.43 19.24
C GLU A 198 -8.66 -8.70 17.74
N LEU A 199 -7.45 -8.88 17.18
CA LEU A 199 -7.24 -9.27 15.78
C LEU A 199 -7.21 -10.78 15.63
N GLY A 200 -7.83 -11.33 14.59
CA GLY A 200 -7.80 -12.76 14.29
C GLY A 200 -6.39 -13.27 13.95
N ALA A 201 -6.14 -14.53 14.27
CA ALA A 201 -4.84 -15.17 14.00
C ALA A 201 -4.54 -15.33 12.50
N ASP A 202 -5.56 -15.43 11.65
CA ASP A 202 -5.48 -15.47 10.19
C ASP A 202 -4.75 -14.26 9.60
N TRP A 203 -4.93 -13.09 10.20
CA TRP A 203 -4.18 -11.88 9.84
C TRP A 203 -2.66 -12.04 9.98
N GLY A 204 -2.20 -12.74 11.03
CA GLY A 204 -0.77 -13.04 11.24
C GLY A 204 -0.26 -14.12 10.31
N SER A 205 -1.10 -15.12 10.01
CA SER A 205 -0.71 -16.25 9.17
C SER A 205 -0.38 -15.83 7.73
N GLN A 206 -1.02 -14.81 7.21
CA GLN A 206 -0.76 -14.27 5.87
C GLN A 206 0.60 -13.54 5.77
N ARG A 207 1.16 -13.03 6.88
CA ARG A 207 2.36 -12.18 6.87
C ARG A 207 3.62 -12.81 7.48
N VAL A 208 3.49 -13.85 8.29
CA VAL A 208 4.61 -14.43 9.07
C VAL A 208 4.82 -15.91 8.76
N LYS A 209 4.29 -16.43 7.64
CA LYS A 209 4.59 -17.81 7.21
C LYS A 209 6.09 -17.97 6.91
N GLY A 210 6.70 -19.03 7.44
CA GLY A 210 8.08 -19.44 7.09
C GLY A 210 9.17 -19.00 8.06
N ILE A 211 8.93 -18.13 9.04
CA ILE A 211 9.93 -17.80 10.05
C ILE A 211 9.90 -18.84 11.16
N SER A 212 10.73 -19.87 11.03
CA SER A 212 10.99 -20.83 12.11
C SER A 212 12.22 -20.37 12.89
N LEU A 213 12.01 -19.88 14.12
CA LEU A 213 13.11 -19.55 15.05
C LEU A 213 14.05 -20.75 15.26
N TRP A 214 13.51 -21.96 15.23
CA TRP A 214 14.30 -23.20 15.31
C TRP A 214 15.24 -23.37 14.13
N ALA A 215 14.79 -23.14 12.92
CA ALA A 215 15.66 -23.24 11.75
C ALA A 215 16.81 -22.25 11.85
N VAL A 216 16.55 -21.04 12.35
CA VAL A 216 17.57 -20.00 12.53
C VAL A 216 18.56 -20.37 13.66
N ILE A 217 18.07 -20.86 14.82
CA ILE A 217 18.91 -21.29 15.92
C ILE A 217 19.78 -22.50 15.51
N ILE A 218 19.20 -23.47 14.82
CA ILE A 218 19.92 -24.64 14.30
C ILE A 218 20.98 -24.20 13.29
N ASP A 219 20.68 -23.27 12.41
CA ASP A 219 21.65 -22.72 11.43
C ASP A 219 22.79 -21.99 12.13
N MET A 220 22.51 -21.19 13.17
CA MET A 220 23.53 -20.55 13.99
C MET A 220 24.45 -21.57 14.71
N ILE A 221 23.87 -22.61 15.29
CA ILE A 221 24.63 -23.68 15.94
C ILE A 221 25.49 -24.44 14.92
N ARG A 222 24.92 -24.75 13.75
CA ARG A 222 25.64 -25.41 12.65
C ARG A 222 26.79 -24.57 12.10
N LYS A 223 26.57 -23.26 11.90
CA LYS A 223 27.62 -22.31 11.47
C LYS A 223 28.76 -22.24 12.50
N LYS A 224 28.42 -22.23 13.79
CA LYS A 224 29.43 -22.23 14.88
C LYS A 224 30.19 -23.57 14.95
N LEU A 225 29.61 -24.65 14.47
CA LEU A 225 30.24 -25.99 14.40
C LEU A 225 30.92 -26.26 13.03
N GLY A 226 31.12 -25.23 12.19
CA GLY A 226 31.83 -25.34 10.91
C GLY A 226 31.10 -26.16 9.83
N LYS A 227 29.80 -26.45 9.99
CA LYS A 227 29.00 -27.14 8.97
C LYS A 227 28.36 -26.16 8.01
N LYS A 228 28.37 -26.51 6.71
CA LYS A 228 27.69 -25.69 5.67
C LYS A 228 26.23 -25.48 6.02
N SER A 229 25.76 -24.23 5.87
CA SER A 229 24.36 -23.85 5.96
C SER A 229 23.53 -24.71 4.99
N VAL A 230 22.40 -25.21 5.45
CA VAL A 230 21.38 -25.75 4.54
C VAL A 230 20.64 -24.53 4.01
N ASP A 231 20.93 -24.16 2.79
CA ASP A 231 20.24 -23.09 2.02
C ASP A 231 18.77 -23.44 1.83
N LYS A 232 17.96 -23.25 2.84
CA LYS A 232 16.49 -23.24 2.80
C LYS A 232 15.89 -22.36 3.90
N THR A 233 16.50 -21.25 4.21
CA THR A 233 15.77 -20.15 4.85
C THR A 233 15.38 -19.20 3.71
N GLU A 234 14.19 -19.40 3.18
CA GLU A 234 13.57 -18.48 2.22
C GLU A 234 13.27 -17.14 2.90
N THR A 235 14.31 -16.41 3.22
CA THR A 235 14.26 -15.00 3.63
C THR A 235 14.82 -14.12 2.53
N SER A 236 14.67 -14.53 1.26
CA SER A 236 14.93 -13.61 0.17
C SER A 236 13.74 -12.66 0.03
N LEU A 237 13.71 -11.65 0.86
CA LEU A 237 13.00 -10.43 0.52
C LEU A 237 13.46 -10.01 -0.88
N ILE A 238 12.52 -9.54 -1.69
CA ILE A 238 12.81 -8.98 -3.00
C ILE A 238 13.91 -7.95 -2.82
N GLU A 239 15.10 -8.22 -3.35
CA GLU A 239 16.25 -7.34 -3.25
C GLU A 239 16.12 -6.12 -4.17
N GLN A 240 15.39 -6.28 -5.28
CA GLN A 240 15.12 -5.23 -6.25
C GLN A 240 13.63 -5.12 -6.53
N TYR A 241 13.19 -3.91 -6.84
CA TYR A 241 11.84 -3.59 -7.27
C TYR A 241 11.89 -2.53 -8.36
N ILE A 242 10.80 -2.38 -9.09
CA ILE A 242 10.67 -1.33 -10.10
C ILE A 242 9.86 -0.16 -9.57
N TYR A 243 10.21 1.05 -10.03
CA TYR A 243 9.61 2.28 -9.52
C TYR A 243 9.61 3.38 -10.59
N PRO A 244 8.46 3.99 -10.92
CA PRO A 244 8.41 5.09 -11.88
C PRO A 244 9.29 6.26 -11.46
N LYS A 245 9.98 6.89 -12.41
CA LYS A 245 10.94 7.99 -12.18
C LYS A 245 10.39 9.05 -11.23
N TYR A 246 9.14 9.45 -11.38
CA TYR A 246 8.47 10.47 -10.59
C TYR A 246 7.40 9.93 -9.63
N GLY A 247 7.52 8.66 -9.23
CA GLY A 247 6.57 7.99 -8.33
C GLY A 247 5.42 7.28 -9.06
N PRO A 248 4.67 6.40 -8.34
CA PRO A 248 3.62 5.58 -8.93
C PRO A 248 2.49 6.42 -9.57
N GLY A 249 2.22 7.62 -9.04
CA GLY A 249 1.25 8.55 -9.63
C GLY A 249 1.54 8.89 -11.09
N GLN A 250 2.81 8.95 -11.48
CA GLN A 250 3.22 9.19 -12.87
C GLN A 250 2.66 8.15 -13.85
N LEU A 251 2.65 6.89 -13.47
CA LEU A 251 2.07 5.84 -14.33
C LEU A 251 0.57 6.04 -14.47
N TRP A 252 -0.12 6.34 -13.38
CA TRP A 252 -1.57 6.50 -13.41
C TRP A 252 -2.01 7.76 -14.16
N GLU A 253 -1.26 8.85 -14.03
CA GLU A 253 -1.44 10.07 -14.85
C GLU A 253 -1.27 9.75 -16.36
N TYR A 254 -0.27 8.92 -16.70
CA TYR A 254 -0.05 8.48 -18.08
C TYR A 254 -1.19 7.60 -18.59
N VAL A 255 -1.61 6.60 -17.80
CA VAL A 255 -2.76 5.72 -18.14
C VAL A 255 -4.03 6.54 -18.37
N ALA A 256 -4.31 7.52 -17.52
CA ALA A 256 -5.45 8.41 -17.69
C ALA A 256 -5.38 9.18 -19.00
N SER A 257 -4.19 9.68 -19.37
CA SER A 257 -4.00 10.38 -20.66
C SER A 257 -4.24 9.45 -21.86
N GLU A 258 -3.81 8.20 -21.79
CA GLU A 258 -4.05 7.22 -22.86
C GLU A 258 -5.54 6.84 -22.97
N ILE A 259 -6.24 6.69 -21.83
CA ILE A 259 -7.70 6.48 -21.82
C ILE A 259 -8.42 7.60 -22.56
N GLN A 260 -8.09 8.88 -22.27
CA GLN A 260 -8.70 10.04 -22.91
C GLN A 260 -8.38 10.12 -24.42
N LYS A 261 -7.16 9.82 -24.82
CA LYS A 261 -6.75 9.77 -26.24
C LYS A 261 -7.52 8.71 -27.03
N GLU A 262 -7.87 7.60 -26.39
CA GLU A 262 -8.60 6.51 -27.02
C GLU A 262 -10.13 6.66 -26.91
N GLY A 263 -10.60 7.82 -26.46
CA GLY A 263 -12.02 8.17 -26.43
C GLY A 263 -12.75 7.85 -25.14
N GLY A 264 -12.05 7.34 -24.10
CA GLY A 264 -12.62 7.22 -22.75
C GLY A 264 -12.81 8.58 -22.10
N GLU A 265 -13.83 8.71 -21.25
CA GLU A 265 -14.12 9.95 -20.50
C GLU A 265 -13.63 9.80 -19.05
N ILE A 266 -12.94 10.82 -18.53
CA ILE A 266 -12.57 10.92 -17.10
C ILE A 266 -13.10 12.26 -16.59
N ILE A 267 -13.98 12.21 -15.60
CA ILE A 267 -14.62 13.37 -14.99
C ILE A 267 -14.05 13.50 -13.57
N MET A 268 -13.28 14.54 -13.36
CA MET A 268 -12.69 14.89 -12.06
C MET A 268 -13.66 15.74 -11.24
N ASP A 269 -13.43 15.84 -9.92
CA ASP A 269 -14.32 16.54 -8.98
C ASP A 269 -15.79 16.08 -9.13
N ALA A 270 -15.98 14.78 -9.34
CA ALA A 270 -17.25 14.13 -9.64
C ALA A 270 -17.56 13.03 -8.60
N GLU A 271 -18.10 13.44 -7.47
CA GLU A 271 -18.50 12.53 -6.39
C GLU A 271 -19.81 11.82 -6.75
N VAL A 272 -19.78 10.50 -6.93
CA VAL A 272 -20.99 9.70 -7.13
C VAL A 272 -21.77 9.63 -5.82
N VAL A 273 -23.01 10.15 -5.83
CA VAL A 273 -23.86 10.30 -4.64
C VAL A 273 -25.09 9.39 -4.65
N LYS A 274 -25.56 8.95 -5.85
CA LYS A 274 -26.64 7.97 -5.99
C LYS A 274 -26.37 6.99 -7.12
N ILE A 275 -26.84 5.78 -6.94
CA ILE A 275 -26.79 4.69 -7.92
C ILE A 275 -28.20 4.14 -8.06
N HIS A 276 -28.81 4.36 -9.22
CA HIS A 276 -30.18 3.95 -9.50
C HIS A 276 -30.23 2.49 -9.95
N VAL A 277 -30.99 1.68 -9.24
CA VAL A 277 -31.12 0.23 -9.51
C VAL A 277 -32.58 -0.11 -9.79
N THR A 278 -32.86 -0.68 -10.97
CA THR A 278 -34.20 -1.13 -11.36
C THR A 278 -34.11 -2.59 -11.82
N ASN A 279 -35.00 -3.45 -11.33
CA ASN A 279 -34.99 -4.89 -11.64
C ASN A 279 -33.62 -5.55 -11.47
N ASN A 280 -32.92 -5.28 -10.36
CA ASN A 280 -31.59 -5.75 -10.06
C ASN A 280 -30.51 -5.37 -11.10
N GLN A 281 -30.70 -4.25 -11.78
CA GLN A 281 -29.74 -3.70 -12.71
C GLN A 281 -29.51 -2.21 -12.43
N VAL A 282 -28.24 -1.80 -12.39
CA VAL A 282 -27.88 -0.38 -12.38
C VAL A 282 -28.28 0.22 -13.72
N THR A 283 -28.98 1.35 -13.69
CA THR A 283 -29.46 2.06 -14.89
C THR A 283 -28.77 3.40 -15.08
N SER A 284 -28.42 4.08 -13.98
CA SER A 284 -27.73 5.37 -13.99
C SER A 284 -27.08 5.66 -12.64
N ILE A 285 -26.26 6.70 -12.62
CA ILE A 285 -25.73 7.29 -11.40
C ILE A 285 -26.01 8.79 -11.38
N ASP A 286 -26.11 9.37 -10.17
CA ASP A 286 -26.03 10.81 -9.96
C ASP A 286 -24.66 11.13 -9.34
N TYR A 287 -23.96 12.08 -9.95
CA TYR A 287 -22.73 12.59 -9.39
C TYR A 287 -22.83 14.09 -9.12
N ARG A 288 -22.14 14.54 -8.07
CA ARG A 288 -22.01 15.93 -7.68
C ARG A 288 -20.68 16.47 -8.18
N ASN A 289 -20.68 17.58 -8.90
CA ASN A 289 -19.45 18.27 -9.33
C ASN A 289 -18.93 19.24 -8.24
N ALA A 290 -17.79 19.90 -8.53
CA ALA A 290 -17.17 20.88 -7.61
C ALA A 290 -18.12 22.05 -7.22
N ASP A 291 -19.05 22.44 -8.09
CA ASP A 291 -20.03 23.50 -7.86
C ASP A 291 -21.25 23.03 -7.04
N GLY A 292 -21.26 21.74 -6.64
CA GLY A 292 -22.40 21.13 -5.93
C GLY A 292 -23.57 20.72 -6.84
N ILE A 293 -23.43 20.85 -8.15
CA ILE A 293 -24.48 20.50 -9.13
C ILE A 293 -24.53 18.99 -9.30
N ILE A 294 -25.74 18.43 -9.19
CA ILE A 294 -25.97 17.00 -9.40
C ILE A 294 -26.34 16.76 -10.86
N THR A 295 -25.63 15.82 -11.50
CA THR A 295 -25.87 15.42 -12.88
C THR A 295 -26.08 13.91 -12.95
N ASN A 296 -27.09 13.49 -13.73
CA ASN A 296 -27.36 12.08 -13.98
C ASN A 296 -26.60 11.56 -15.21
N ARG A 297 -26.07 10.34 -15.12
CA ARG A 297 -25.46 9.60 -16.24
C ARG A 297 -25.96 8.18 -16.29
N THR A 298 -26.44 7.78 -17.46
CA THR A 298 -26.88 6.42 -17.75
C THR A 298 -25.73 5.54 -18.21
N GLY A 299 -25.77 4.25 -17.86
CA GLY A 299 -24.79 3.27 -18.30
C GLY A 299 -25.35 1.84 -18.28
N ASP A 300 -24.63 0.94 -18.95
CA ASP A 300 -25.03 -0.46 -19.08
C ASP A 300 -24.36 -1.34 -18.01
N TYR A 301 -23.22 -0.91 -17.47
CA TYR A 301 -22.47 -1.56 -16.40
C TYR A 301 -21.96 -0.51 -15.41
N LEU A 302 -21.80 -0.92 -14.13
CA LEU A 302 -21.16 -0.12 -13.10
C LEU A 302 -20.00 -0.88 -12.48
N PHE A 303 -18.81 -0.29 -12.55
CA PHE A 303 -17.63 -0.72 -11.83
C PHE A 303 -17.40 0.22 -10.63
N SER A 304 -17.50 -0.30 -9.43
CA SER A 304 -17.36 0.50 -8.21
C SER A 304 -16.05 0.18 -7.49
N THR A 305 -15.21 1.19 -7.28
CA THR A 305 -14.07 1.12 -6.36
C THR A 305 -14.34 1.85 -5.05
N MET A 306 -15.58 2.32 -4.85
CA MET A 306 -16.03 3.00 -3.63
C MET A 306 -15.87 2.09 -2.42
N PRO A 307 -15.62 2.66 -1.23
CA PRO A 307 -15.80 1.91 0.01
C PRO A 307 -17.21 1.30 0.10
N ILE A 308 -17.31 0.07 0.57
CA ILE A 308 -18.58 -0.68 0.62
C ILE A 308 -19.68 0.10 1.36
N LYS A 309 -19.33 0.79 2.45
CA LYS A 309 -20.28 1.67 3.16
C LYS A 309 -20.85 2.75 2.27
N ASP A 310 -20.00 3.39 1.48
CA ASP A 310 -20.40 4.50 0.61
C ASP A 310 -21.23 3.98 -0.57
N LEU A 311 -20.87 2.81 -1.12
CA LEU A 311 -21.64 2.13 -2.15
C LEU A 311 -23.05 1.79 -1.66
N VAL A 312 -23.19 1.18 -0.48
CA VAL A 312 -24.49 0.84 0.12
C VAL A 312 -25.35 2.08 0.34
N ASN A 313 -24.74 3.18 0.79
CA ASN A 313 -25.45 4.46 1.01
C ASN A 313 -25.91 5.12 -0.31
N ALA A 314 -25.17 4.90 -1.40
CA ALA A 314 -25.51 5.46 -2.70
C ALA A 314 -26.62 4.68 -3.44
N LEU A 315 -26.84 3.41 -3.10
CA LEU A 315 -27.90 2.61 -3.75
C LEU A 315 -29.28 3.22 -3.49
N THR A 316 -30.01 3.45 -4.55
CA THR A 316 -31.39 3.99 -4.53
C THR A 316 -32.29 3.19 -5.46
N ASP A 317 -33.60 3.36 -5.32
CA ASP A 317 -34.65 2.64 -6.08
C ASP A 317 -34.64 1.11 -5.87
N ILE A 318 -33.90 0.64 -4.85
CA ILE A 318 -33.84 -0.74 -4.39
C ILE A 318 -33.86 -0.77 -2.86
N ASP A 319 -34.56 -1.74 -2.30
CA ASP A 319 -34.55 -1.93 -0.84
C ASP A 319 -33.28 -2.69 -0.43
N VAL A 320 -32.40 -2.02 0.32
CA VAL A 320 -31.22 -2.64 0.90
C VAL A 320 -31.58 -3.17 2.28
N PRO A 321 -31.47 -4.49 2.53
CA PRO A 321 -31.81 -5.09 3.81
C PRO A 321 -31.06 -4.44 4.98
N ILE A 322 -31.74 -4.29 6.13
CA ILE A 322 -31.18 -3.59 7.30
C ILE A 322 -29.89 -4.23 7.83
N ASN A 323 -29.76 -5.55 7.76
CA ASN A 323 -28.54 -6.26 8.12
C ASN A 323 -27.38 -5.94 7.19
N ILE A 324 -27.62 -5.77 5.87
CA ILE A 324 -26.59 -5.37 4.89
C ILE A 324 -26.13 -3.95 5.18
N LYS A 325 -27.07 -3.02 5.45
CA LYS A 325 -26.76 -1.65 5.86
C LYS A 325 -25.89 -1.64 7.13
N ARG A 326 -26.29 -2.40 8.16
CA ARG A 326 -25.53 -2.51 9.41
C ARG A 326 -24.10 -2.99 9.15
N ILE A 327 -23.95 -4.15 8.47
CA ILE A 327 -22.63 -4.72 8.19
C ILE A 327 -21.76 -3.71 7.45
N ALA A 328 -22.26 -3.11 6.37
CA ALA A 328 -21.51 -2.14 5.56
C ALA A 328 -21.07 -0.90 6.37
N HIS A 329 -21.94 -0.40 7.26
CA HIS A 329 -21.63 0.75 8.11
C HIS A 329 -20.61 0.45 9.20
N GLU A 330 -20.59 -0.76 9.71
CA GLU A 330 -19.69 -1.21 10.78
C GLU A 330 -18.35 -1.77 10.25
N LEU A 331 -18.16 -1.88 8.91
CA LEU A 331 -16.88 -2.30 8.34
C LEU A 331 -15.76 -1.37 8.79
N PRO A 332 -14.71 -1.90 9.45
CA PRO A 332 -13.67 -1.08 10.03
C PRO A 332 -12.64 -0.65 8.98
N TYR A 333 -12.20 0.61 9.11
CA TYR A 333 -11.11 1.19 8.32
C TYR A 333 -10.11 1.88 9.24
N ARG A 334 -8.86 1.99 8.80
CA ARG A 334 -7.90 2.93 9.36
C ARG A 334 -7.65 4.03 8.34
N ASP A 335 -7.60 5.23 8.85
CA ASP A 335 -7.20 6.43 8.13
C ASP A 335 -5.70 6.66 8.29
N PHE A 336 -5.19 7.60 7.54
CA PHE A 336 -3.77 7.78 7.41
C PHE A 336 -3.43 9.25 7.18
N ILE A 337 -2.42 9.73 7.90
CA ILE A 337 -1.85 11.05 7.69
C ILE A 337 -0.40 10.88 7.31
N THR A 338 0.03 11.54 6.25
CA THR A 338 1.44 11.64 5.90
C THR A 338 1.92 13.08 5.96
N VAL A 339 3.11 13.28 6.53
CA VAL A 339 3.80 14.57 6.56
C VAL A 339 5.06 14.46 5.73
N GLY A 340 5.16 15.29 4.70
CA GLY A 340 6.41 15.46 3.95
C GLY A 340 7.26 16.53 4.62
N LEU A 341 8.53 16.23 4.90
CA LEU A 341 9.50 17.20 5.40
C LEU A 341 10.69 17.30 4.46
N CYS A 342 11.02 18.53 4.06
CA CYS A 342 12.30 18.85 3.43
C CYS A 342 13.30 19.23 4.54
N VAL A 343 14.39 18.48 4.65
CA VAL A 343 15.43 18.73 5.64
C VAL A 343 16.80 18.86 4.98
N LYS A 344 17.75 19.61 5.58
CA LYS A 344 19.12 19.72 5.08
C LYS A 344 19.83 18.36 5.16
N LYS A 345 19.66 17.64 6.26
CA LYS A 345 20.28 16.34 6.54
C LYS A 345 19.50 15.59 7.59
N LEU A 346 19.76 14.28 7.71
CA LEU A 346 19.40 13.50 8.89
C LEU A 346 20.59 13.48 9.85
N LYS A 347 20.32 13.28 11.12
CA LYS A 347 21.30 13.09 12.19
C LYS A 347 21.85 11.67 12.21
N ILE A 348 21.02 10.71 11.80
CA ILE A 348 21.39 9.30 11.66
C ILE A 348 22.29 9.09 10.44
N GLU A 349 23.37 8.33 10.62
CA GLU A 349 24.35 8.03 9.58
C GLU A 349 24.23 6.60 9.05
N ASN A 350 24.82 6.37 7.88
CA ASN A 350 24.87 5.06 7.26
C ASN A 350 25.99 4.21 7.89
N GLU A 351 25.61 3.25 8.72
CA GLU A 351 26.52 2.25 9.32
C GLU A 351 26.53 0.92 8.54
N THR A 352 25.93 0.89 7.35
CA THR A 352 25.86 -0.31 6.51
C THR A 352 27.03 -0.36 5.52
N HIS A 353 27.20 -1.50 4.86
CA HIS A 353 28.19 -1.64 3.78
C HIS A 353 27.72 -1.04 2.45
N ILE A 354 26.47 -0.58 2.38
CA ILE A 354 25.87 -0.02 1.17
C ILE A 354 26.40 1.40 0.96
N LYS A 355 27.06 1.63 -0.17
CA LYS A 355 27.58 2.95 -0.52
C LYS A 355 26.40 3.88 -0.87
N THR A 356 26.37 5.07 -0.26
CA THR A 356 25.34 6.07 -0.46
C THR A 356 25.93 7.47 -0.65
N TYR A 357 25.15 8.36 -1.27
CA TYR A 357 25.60 9.74 -1.48
C TYR A 357 25.75 10.48 -0.15
N LYS A 358 26.94 11.08 0.09
CA LYS A 358 27.27 11.78 1.35
C LYS A 358 27.02 10.93 2.62
N ASN A 359 27.20 9.63 2.55
CA ASN A 359 26.97 8.69 3.66
C ASN A 359 25.53 8.73 4.24
N ARG A 360 24.53 9.10 3.43
CA ARG A 360 23.12 9.06 3.84
C ARG A 360 22.68 7.62 4.11
N ILE A 361 21.70 7.44 5.01
CA ILE A 361 21.13 6.10 5.25
C ILE A 361 20.55 5.52 3.96
N PRO A 362 20.74 4.21 3.70
CA PRO A 362 20.32 3.57 2.46
C PRO A 362 18.85 3.20 2.43
N ASP A 363 18.14 3.34 3.54
CA ASP A 363 16.77 2.87 3.69
C ASP A 363 15.82 3.64 2.80
N THR A 364 14.95 2.91 2.08
CA THR A 364 13.79 3.48 1.43
C THR A 364 12.67 3.69 2.44
N TRP A 365 12.62 2.80 3.45
CA TRP A 365 11.55 2.73 4.42
C TRP A 365 12.02 2.20 5.77
N ILE A 366 11.71 2.92 6.84
CA ILE A 366 12.06 2.57 8.22
C ILE A 366 10.76 2.42 9.03
N TYR A 367 10.62 1.27 9.72
CA TYR A 367 9.55 1.04 10.67
C TYR A 367 9.92 1.65 12.02
N ILE A 368 9.19 2.65 12.48
CA ILE A 368 9.45 3.31 13.77
C ILE A 368 8.65 2.60 14.86
N GLN A 369 9.34 1.78 15.65
CA GLN A 369 8.74 1.02 16.74
C GLN A 369 8.96 1.65 18.12
N GLU A 370 9.52 2.86 18.17
CA GLU A 370 9.64 3.64 19.39
C GLU A 370 8.25 3.90 19.98
N ARG A 371 8.09 3.64 21.29
CA ARG A 371 6.79 3.72 21.97
C ARG A 371 6.44 5.13 22.41
N ASP A 372 7.41 6.01 22.49
CA ASP A 372 7.29 7.39 22.96
C ASP A 372 6.99 8.40 21.85
N VAL A 373 6.71 7.92 20.63
CA VAL A 373 6.29 8.71 19.46
C VAL A 373 5.13 8.03 18.73
N LYS A 374 4.30 8.83 18.06
CA LYS A 374 3.12 8.36 17.31
C LYS A 374 3.46 7.96 15.86
N ILE A 375 4.56 8.48 15.31
CA ILE A 375 5.02 8.11 13.97
C ILE A 375 5.18 6.58 13.85
N GLY A 376 4.59 6.00 12.79
CA GLY A 376 4.68 4.57 12.51
C GLY A 376 5.78 4.20 11.53
N ARG A 377 6.02 5.04 10.51
CA ARG A 377 6.98 4.77 9.45
C ARG A 377 7.61 6.04 8.95
N LEU A 378 8.86 5.92 8.50
CA LEU A 378 9.62 6.98 7.87
C LEU A 378 10.06 6.53 6.48
N GLN A 379 9.73 7.29 5.45
CA GLN A 379 10.19 7.10 4.08
C GLN A 379 11.32 8.08 3.75
N ILE A 380 12.30 7.63 2.97
CA ILE A 380 13.40 8.48 2.47
C ILE A 380 13.27 8.54 0.95
N PHE A 381 12.60 9.55 0.43
CA PHE A 381 12.28 9.65 -1.00
C PHE A 381 13.51 9.75 -1.89
N ASN A 382 14.62 10.29 -1.40
CA ASN A 382 15.90 10.29 -2.11
C ASN A 382 16.34 8.88 -2.54
N ASN A 383 15.98 7.85 -1.77
CA ASN A 383 16.35 6.46 -2.04
C ASN A 383 15.32 5.71 -2.89
N TRP A 384 14.07 6.21 -2.97
CA TRP A 384 13.08 5.70 -3.90
C TRP A 384 13.40 6.12 -5.33
N SER A 385 13.63 7.41 -5.53
CA SER A 385 14.08 7.98 -6.80
C SER A 385 14.74 9.34 -6.55
N PRO A 386 15.92 9.60 -7.14
CA PRO A 386 16.57 10.91 -7.02
C PRO A 386 15.74 12.05 -7.62
N TYR A 387 14.83 11.73 -8.54
CA TYR A 387 13.97 12.69 -9.23
C TYR A 387 12.71 13.08 -8.44
N LEU A 388 12.49 12.49 -7.27
CA LEU A 388 11.44 12.91 -6.33
C LEU A 388 11.85 14.14 -5.53
N VAL A 389 13.13 14.50 -5.52
CA VAL A 389 13.70 15.54 -4.67
C VAL A 389 14.20 16.70 -5.52
N ASN A 390 13.68 17.88 -5.28
CA ASN A 390 14.03 19.09 -6.05
C ASN A 390 15.54 19.40 -6.01
N ASP A 391 16.14 19.38 -4.81
CA ASP A 391 17.60 19.52 -4.64
C ASP A 391 18.18 18.24 -4.02
N TYR A 392 18.32 17.21 -4.84
CA TYR A 392 18.83 15.90 -4.41
C TYR A 392 20.19 15.97 -3.71
N LYS A 393 21.06 16.87 -4.15
CA LYS A 393 22.43 16.95 -3.64
C LYS A 393 22.52 17.55 -2.24
N ASN A 394 21.65 18.52 -1.91
CA ASN A 394 21.80 19.31 -0.69
C ASN A 394 20.65 19.10 0.30
N THR A 395 19.55 18.43 -0.09
CA THR A 395 18.41 18.20 0.80
C THR A 395 18.01 16.73 0.85
N MET A 396 17.28 16.39 1.87
CA MET A 396 16.56 15.14 1.98
C MET A 396 15.06 15.42 2.07
N TRP A 397 14.28 14.70 1.28
CA TRP A 397 12.85 14.71 1.30
C TRP A 397 12.34 13.43 1.95
N ILE A 398 11.67 13.56 3.09
CA ILE A 398 11.25 12.43 3.91
C ILE A 398 9.73 12.47 4.13
N GLY A 399 9.12 11.29 4.25
CA GLY A 399 7.71 11.13 4.53
C GLY A 399 7.46 10.43 5.86
N LEU A 400 6.64 11.03 6.71
CA LEU A 400 6.28 10.52 8.02
C LEU A 400 4.84 10.00 7.98
N GLU A 401 4.65 8.74 8.36
CA GLU A 401 3.36 8.07 8.31
C GLU A 401 2.75 7.91 9.70
N TYR A 402 1.51 8.39 9.84
CA TYR A 402 0.70 8.32 11.06
C TYR A 402 -0.59 7.57 10.78
N PHE A 403 -0.88 6.56 11.57
CA PHE A 403 -2.12 5.80 11.51
C PHE A 403 -3.11 6.37 12.50
N CYS A 404 -4.31 6.66 12.02
CA CYS A 404 -5.35 7.31 12.82
C CYS A 404 -6.73 6.83 12.39
N SER A 405 -7.76 7.36 13.02
CA SER A 405 -9.14 7.19 12.60
C SER A 405 -9.83 8.55 12.57
N GLU A 406 -10.77 8.73 11.63
CA GLU A 406 -11.59 9.93 11.56
C GLU A 406 -12.25 10.18 12.93
N GLY A 407 -12.10 11.39 13.47
CA GLY A 407 -12.60 11.78 14.78
C GLY A 407 -11.63 11.54 15.95
N ASP A 408 -10.46 10.92 15.75
CA ASP A 408 -9.47 10.82 16.82
C ASP A 408 -8.61 12.10 16.95
N GLU A 409 -7.83 12.19 18.04
CA GLU A 409 -6.98 13.34 18.36
C GLU A 409 -6.04 13.73 17.21
N LEU A 410 -5.42 12.71 16.55
CA LEU A 410 -4.50 12.96 15.44
C LEU A 410 -5.24 13.47 14.20
N TRP A 411 -6.42 12.92 13.94
CA TRP A 411 -7.21 13.34 12.79
C TRP A 411 -7.74 14.76 12.92
N GLU A 412 -8.20 15.15 14.12
CA GLU A 412 -8.78 16.48 14.38
C GLU A 412 -7.72 17.57 14.55
N MET A 413 -6.46 17.20 14.79
CA MET A 413 -5.35 18.15 14.98
C MET A 413 -5.19 19.08 13.77
N GLN A 414 -4.98 20.36 14.02
CA GLN A 414 -4.75 21.36 12.99
C GLN A 414 -3.41 21.11 12.28
N LYS A 415 -3.33 21.45 10.99
CA LYS A 415 -2.18 21.16 10.13
C LYS A 415 -0.83 21.60 10.71
N ASP A 416 -0.74 22.85 11.16
CA ASP A 416 0.51 23.41 11.65
C ASP A 416 0.93 22.79 12.99
N GLU A 417 -0.02 22.48 13.84
CA GLU A 417 0.20 21.78 15.11
C GLU A 417 0.67 20.35 14.87
N PHE A 418 0.05 19.66 13.92
CA PHE A 418 0.46 18.32 13.52
C PHE A 418 1.88 18.27 12.95
N ILE A 419 2.22 19.19 12.04
CA ILE A 419 3.57 19.31 11.49
C ILE A 419 4.59 19.60 12.59
N LYS A 420 4.27 20.49 13.53
CA LYS A 420 5.13 20.76 14.69
C LYS A 420 5.33 19.50 15.54
N MET A 421 4.27 18.78 15.87
CA MET A 421 4.35 17.51 16.59
C MET A 421 5.26 16.51 15.85
N ALA A 422 5.08 16.37 14.53
CA ALA A 422 5.87 15.46 13.71
C ALA A 422 7.37 15.80 13.73
N ILE A 423 7.72 17.08 13.67
CA ILE A 423 9.10 17.55 13.81
C ILE A 423 9.64 17.24 15.21
N ASP A 424 8.89 17.59 16.25
CA ASP A 424 9.30 17.40 17.65
C ASP A 424 9.48 15.88 17.96
N GLU A 425 8.68 14.98 17.36
CA GLU A 425 8.87 13.53 17.47
C GLU A 425 10.18 13.05 16.82
N LEU A 426 10.53 13.53 15.62
CA LEU A 426 11.80 13.15 14.98
C LEU A 426 13.01 13.67 15.74
N VAL A 427 12.92 14.87 16.32
CA VAL A 427 13.98 15.42 17.21
C VAL A 427 14.11 14.56 18.46
N LYS A 428 12.98 14.18 19.08
CA LYS A 428 12.94 13.35 20.29
C LYS A 428 13.61 11.98 20.09
N ILE A 429 13.52 11.42 18.89
CA ILE A 429 14.11 10.12 18.56
C ILE A 429 15.46 10.23 17.84
N ASP A 430 16.09 11.40 17.88
CA ASP A 430 17.43 11.69 17.34
C ASP A 430 17.59 11.44 15.82
N ILE A 431 16.52 11.65 15.03
CA ILE A 431 16.57 11.49 13.57
C ILE A 431 16.95 12.80 12.85
N ILE A 432 16.48 13.95 13.35
CA ILE A 432 16.78 15.28 12.80
C ILE A 432 17.14 16.28 13.88
N GLU A 433 17.76 17.40 13.50
CA GLU A 433 17.78 18.64 14.28
C GLU A 433 16.67 19.56 13.78
N LYS A 434 16.03 20.31 14.69
CA LYS A 434 14.91 21.21 14.34
C LYS A 434 15.31 22.26 13.34
N GLU A 435 16.53 22.77 13.42
CA GLU A 435 17.12 23.82 12.59
C GLU A 435 17.44 23.33 11.17
N ASP A 436 17.42 22.03 10.94
CA ASP A 436 17.63 21.44 9.63
C ASP A 436 16.34 21.33 8.80
N VAL A 437 15.16 21.61 9.40
CA VAL A 437 13.88 21.62 8.68
C VAL A 437 13.77 22.86 7.81
N ILE A 438 13.50 22.66 6.52
CA ILE A 438 13.38 23.72 5.51
C ILE A 438 11.92 23.99 5.16
N ASP A 439 11.13 22.92 4.96
CA ASP A 439 9.76 23.00 4.46
C ASP A 439 8.95 21.77 4.86
N ALA A 440 7.62 21.88 4.87
CA ALA A 440 6.73 20.80 5.28
C ALA A 440 5.36 20.86 4.59
N CYS A 441 4.78 19.67 4.37
CA CYS A 441 3.38 19.55 3.94
C CYS A 441 2.70 18.39 4.68
N GLN A 442 1.36 18.39 4.67
CA GLN A 442 0.54 17.34 5.27
C GLN A 442 -0.56 16.90 4.29
N VAL A 443 -0.82 15.61 4.24
CA VAL A 443 -1.95 15.02 3.50
C VAL A 443 -2.69 14.05 4.40
N LYS A 444 -4.02 14.17 4.46
CA LYS A 444 -4.93 13.27 5.19
C LYS A 444 -5.65 12.35 4.18
N ILE A 445 -5.68 11.06 4.44
CA ILE A 445 -6.30 10.05 3.59
C ILE A 445 -7.31 9.25 4.39
N LYS A 446 -8.57 9.33 4.01
CA LYS A 446 -9.65 8.55 4.62
C LYS A 446 -9.67 7.12 4.06
N LYS A 447 -10.04 6.16 4.91
CA LYS A 447 -10.30 4.76 4.53
C LYS A 447 -9.13 4.11 3.77
N ALA A 448 -7.89 4.44 4.19
CA ALA A 448 -6.67 3.96 3.54
C ALA A 448 -6.47 2.44 3.71
N TYR A 449 -6.88 1.90 4.86
CA TYR A 449 -6.66 0.50 5.22
C TYR A 449 -7.95 -0.17 5.66
N PRO A 450 -8.59 -1.00 4.80
CA PRO A 450 -9.63 -1.93 5.23
C PRO A 450 -9.09 -2.86 6.32
N SER A 451 -9.81 -2.98 7.44
CA SER A 451 -9.37 -3.76 8.59
C SER A 451 -10.23 -5.02 8.74
N TYR A 452 -9.66 -6.09 9.33
CA TYR A 452 -10.26 -7.43 9.33
C TYR A 452 -10.67 -7.84 10.75
N TYR A 453 -11.65 -7.13 11.30
CA TYR A 453 -12.26 -7.45 12.59
C TYR A 453 -13.73 -7.01 12.62
N GLY A 454 -14.46 -7.35 13.67
CA GLY A 454 -15.87 -6.97 13.82
C GLY A 454 -16.74 -7.47 12.67
N SER A 455 -17.49 -6.57 12.04
CA SER A 455 -18.41 -6.89 10.95
C SER A 455 -17.73 -7.40 9.67
N TYR A 456 -16.39 -7.36 9.56
CA TYR A 456 -15.67 -7.98 8.45
C TYR A 456 -15.99 -9.48 8.31
N TYR A 457 -16.20 -10.21 9.40
CA TYR A 457 -16.54 -11.63 9.36
C TYR A 457 -17.93 -11.93 8.80
N GLU A 458 -18.75 -10.90 8.61
CA GLU A 458 -20.06 -11.00 7.96
C GLU A 458 -20.06 -10.46 6.50
N LEU A 459 -18.89 -10.09 5.97
CA LEU A 459 -18.75 -9.43 4.66
C LEU A 459 -19.33 -10.26 3.51
N ASP A 460 -19.33 -11.59 3.60
CA ASP A 460 -19.86 -12.48 2.56
C ASP A 460 -21.35 -12.22 2.30
N LYS A 461 -22.13 -11.84 3.31
CA LYS A 461 -23.54 -11.46 3.14
C LYS A 461 -23.69 -10.22 2.25
N VAL A 462 -22.76 -9.27 2.34
CA VAL A 462 -22.76 -8.06 1.51
C VAL A 462 -22.35 -8.38 0.08
N LYS A 463 -21.38 -9.29 -0.11
CA LYS A 463 -20.97 -9.79 -1.44
C LYS A 463 -22.14 -10.47 -2.13
N GLU A 464 -22.83 -11.41 -1.46
CA GLU A 464 -24.00 -12.08 -1.98
C GLU A 464 -25.09 -11.08 -2.39
N TYR A 465 -25.33 -10.04 -1.59
CA TYR A 465 -26.27 -8.98 -1.94
C TYR A 465 -25.86 -8.23 -3.21
N PHE A 466 -24.59 -7.83 -3.34
CA PHE A 466 -24.09 -7.15 -4.54
C PHE A 466 -24.06 -8.06 -5.78
N ASP A 467 -23.87 -9.36 -5.61
CA ASP A 467 -23.87 -10.31 -6.72
C ASP A 467 -25.26 -10.46 -7.36
N ASN A 468 -26.33 -10.18 -6.61
CA ASN A 468 -27.69 -10.11 -7.15
C ASN A 468 -27.94 -8.88 -8.04
N ILE A 469 -27.10 -7.83 -7.97
CA ILE A 469 -27.19 -6.69 -8.90
C ILE A 469 -26.31 -7.03 -10.12
N ILE A 470 -26.97 -7.44 -11.20
CA ILE A 470 -26.38 -8.18 -12.33
C ILE A 470 -25.16 -7.47 -12.92
N ASN A 471 -25.27 -6.16 -13.17
CA ASN A 471 -24.26 -5.35 -13.87
C ASN A 471 -23.41 -4.47 -12.93
N LEU A 472 -23.40 -4.74 -11.62
CA LEU A 472 -22.53 -4.10 -10.62
C LEU A 472 -21.30 -4.98 -10.35
N TYR A 473 -20.11 -4.42 -10.43
CA TYR A 473 -18.83 -5.07 -10.12
C TYR A 473 -18.06 -4.26 -9.10
N CYS A 474 -17.67 -4.89 -7.98
CA CYS A 474 -16.89 -4.26 -6.90
C CYS A 474 -15.41 -4.56 -7.09
N LEU A 475 -14.58 -3.51 -7.25
CA LEU A 475 -13.18 -3.62 -7.65
C LEU A 475 -12.25 -2.95 -6.65
N GLY A 476 -11.02 -3.41 -6.64
CA GLY A 476 -9.93 -2.78 -5.92
C GLY A 476 -10.00 -2.93 -4.39
N ARG A 477 -9.20 -2.13 -3.69
CA ARG A 477 -9.00 -2.22 -2.24
C ARG A 477 -10.30 -1.94 -1.47
N ASN A 478 -10.93 -0.81 -1.72
CA ASN A 478 -12.09 -0.35 -0.96
C ASN A 478 -13.40 -0.96 -1.46
N GLY A 479 -13.54 -1.18 -2.78
CA GLY A 479 -14.72 -1.84 -3.35
C GLY A 479 -14.88 -3.29 -2.92
N GLN A 480 -13.77 -3.94 -2.53
CA GLN A 480 -13.81 -5.30 -1.97
C GLN A 480 -13.60 -5.37 -0.45
N HIS A 481 -13.38 -4.24 0.21
CA HIS A 481 -12.95 -4.18 1.61
C HIS A 481 -11.79 -5.16 1.89
N ARG A 482 -10.75 -5.10 1.05
CA ARG A 482 -9.61 -6.01 1.12
C ARG A 482 -8.30 -5.24 1.02
N TYR A 483 -7.29 -5.66 1.78
CA TYR A 483 -5.96 -5.05 1.76
C TYR A 483 -5.22 -5.40 0.46
N ASN A 484 -5.75 -4.92 -0.66
CA ASN A 484 -5.17 -5.09 -1.98
C ASN A 484 -4.02 -4.11 -2.21
N ASN A 485 -2.90 -4.61 -2.74
CA ASN A 485 -1.87 -3.77 -3.33
C ASN A 485 -2.30 -3.33 -4.75
N MET A 486 -1.47 -2.55 -5.46
CA MET A 486 -1.78 -2.08 -6.81
C MET A 486 -2.08 -3.23 -7.77
N ASP A 487 -1.23 -4.26 -7.78
CA ASP A 487 -1.39 -5.45 -8.63
C ASP A 487 -2.70 -6.19 -8.39
N HIS A 488 -3.08 -6.42 -7.13
CA HIS A 488 -4.37 -7.03 -6.80
C HIS A 488 -5.53 -6.15 -7.27
N SER A 489 -5.44 -4.83 -7.07
CA SER A 489 -6.47 -3.89 -7.54
C SER A 489 -6.63 -3.93 -9.06
N MET A 490 -5.53 -3.99 -9.79
CA MET A 490 -5.50 -4.15 -11.25
C MET A 490 -6.11 -5.49 -11.67
N LEU A 491 -5.75 -6.59 -11.00
CA LEU A 491 -6.30 -7.92 -11.29
C LEU A 491 -7.81 -7.98 -11.11
N THR A 492 -8.37 -7.34 -10.08
CA THR A 492 -9.84 -7.28 -9.93
C THR A 492 -10.50 -6.65 -11.15
N ALA A 493 -9.90 -5.58 -11.69
CA ALA A 493 -10.38 -4.90 -12.89
C ALA A 493 -10.25 -5.77 -14.14
N MET A 494 -9.11 -6.41 -14.35
CA MET A 494 -8.88 -7.32 -15.48
C MET A 494 -9.88 -8.47 -15.46
N ARG A 495 -10.15 -9.08 -14.29
CA ARG A 495 -11.15 -10.16 -14.15
C ARG A 495 -12.57 -9.68 -14.41
N ALA A 496 -12.92 -8.44 -14.04
CA ALA A 496 -14.23 -7.88 -14.34
C ALA A 496 -14.43 -7.65 -15.84
N VAL A 497 -13.42 -7.13 -16.53
CA VAL A 497 -13.45 -6.96 -17.99
C VAL A 497 -13.55 -8.32 -18.69
N ASP A 498 -12.77 -9.31 -18.25
CA ASP A 498 -12.83 -10.68 -18.78
C ASP A 498 -14.22 -11.32 -18.59
N ALA A 499 -14.89 -11.06 -17.45
CA ALA A 499 -16.25 -11.55 -17.20
C ALA A 499 -17.28 -10.96 -18.18
N ILE A 500 -17.17 -9.65 -18.45
CA ILE A 500 -18.04 -9.00 -19.46
C ILE A 500 -17.78 -9.57 -20.86
N ILE A 501 -16.54 -9.75 -21.27
CA ILE A 501 -16.18 -10.30 -22.60
C ILE A 501 -16.73 -11.72 -22.75
N LYS A 502 -16.68 -12.53 -21.70
CA LYS A 502 -17.22 -13.89 -21.71
C LYS A 502 -18.75 -13.96 -21.63
N GLY A 503 -19.41 -12.82 -21.38
CA GLY A 503 -20.86 -12.76 -21.22
C GLY A 503 -21.39 -13.54 -20.02
N ASN A 504 -20.54 -13.81 -19.02
CA ASN A 504 -20.94 -14.47 -17.80
C ASN A 504 -21.07 -13.46 -16.64
N ASN A 505 -22.03 -13.70 -15.75
CA ASN A 505 -22.23 -12.86 -14.57
C ASN A 505 -21.49 -13.41 -13.34
N ASP A 506 -20.55 -14.35 -13.54
CA ASP A 506 -19.76 -14.91 -12.45
C ASP A 506 -18.73 -13.91 -11.96
N LYS A 507 -18.97 -13.35 -10.78
CA LYS A 507 -18.10 -12.39 -10.10
C LYS A 507 -17.12 -13.07 -9.13
N GLN A 508 -17.18 -14.40 -8.98
CA GLN A 508 -16.33 -15.11 -8.03
C GLN A 508 -14.86 -14.93 -8.32
N ALA A 509 -14.45 -14.96 -9.59
CA ALA A 509 -13.05 -14.72 -9.99
C ALA A 509 -12.55 -13.33 -9.57
N ILE A 510 -13.43 -12.33 -9.45
CA ILE A 510 -13.11 -10.98 -9.01
C ILE A 510 -12.92 -10.96 -7.49
N TRP A 511 -13.86 -11.57 -6.75
CA TRP A 511 -13.78 -11.68 -5.29
C TRP A 511 -12.64 -12.58 -4.80
N ALA A 512 -12.21 -13.54 -5.64
CA ALA A 512 -11.12 -14.47 -5.34
C ALA A 512 -9.72 -13.83 -5.43
N VAL A 513 -9.58 -12.64 -6.00
CA VAL A 513 -8.28 -11.96 -6.05
C VAL A 513 -7.78 -11.69 -4.62
N ASN A 514 -6.51 -12.07 -4.34
CA ASN A 514 -5.87 -11.90 -3.03
C ASN A 514 -6.61 -12.64 -1.88
N THR A 515 -7.25 -13.77 -2.18
CA THR A 515 -7.82 -14.67 -1.16
C THR A 515 -6.90 -15.83 -0.83
N GLU A 516 -5.87 -16.06 -1.65
CA GLU A 516 -4.94 -17.16 -1.44
C GLU A 516 -4.17 -16.96 -0.14
N ASP A 517 -4.13 -18.00 0.68
CA ASP A 517 -3.35 -18.07 1.92
C ASP A 517 -1.83 -17.92 1.72
N ASN A 518 -1.37 -17.73 0.49
CA ASN A 518 0.01 -17.84 0.05
C ASN A 518 0.57 -16.60 -0.66
N TYR A 519 0.06 -15.39 -0.39
CA TYR A 519 0.75 -14.19 -0.86
C TYR A 519 2.07 -14.01 -0.07
N HIS A 520 3.13 -14.57 -0.61
CA HIS A 520 4.49 -14.33 -0.13
C HIS A 520 5.15 -13.28 -1.02
N GLU A 521 5.73 -12.24 -0.42
CA GLU A 521 6.75 -11.41 -1.05
C GLU A 521 8.07 -12.20 -1.21
N THR A 522 7.99 -13.45 -1.68
CA THR A 522 9.14 -14.32 -1.96
C THR A 522 9.17 -14.64 -3.44
N LYS A 523 10.40 -14.83 -3.96
CA LYS A 523 10.68 -15.12 -5.37
C LYS A 523 9.74 -16.14 -6.00
#